data_05b418f298d5dd78acef44d28d759cee
#
_entry.id   05b418f298d5dd78acef44d28d759cee
#
_cell.length_a   1.000
_cell.length_b   1.000
_cell.length_c   1.000
_cell.angle_alpha   90.00
_cell.angle_beta   90.00
_cell.angle_gamma   90.00
#
_symmetry.space_group_name_H-M   'P 1'
#
loop_
_entity.id
_entity.type
_entity.pdbx_description
1 polymer ?
#
loop_
_entity_poly.entity_id
_entity_poly.type
_entity_poly.pdbx_seq_one_letter_code
_entity_poly.pdbx_strand_id
1 'polypeptide(L)'
;MNTSKILFSLFLVLSLLVSCEKDNNHSEDDELATRMNQFIQSNLSTFYLWYDEIPNIKPESKKDPKEYFKVLLSSKDKWSLITDDANGLLEEMAGTGETYGYGLAYGRFKDSDKCFAIVQYVYPGSPAAEKLKRGDIIVELNSQSFTESDLSKLTNPGTLHLGMGKQEGDAIAPSGKTVTITSRKMDADPVLITKLFERGNHKIGYLMYTNFTKTFNTSIVKAFNEFKEAGITDLVLDLRYNHGGDDDASTFLCSAIVPKEKAVVGTLLSKETWNSPCQKIFESDSQYENLLNRFFVETNCNLDLPSQKVYILTSGETVSASEYTIACLKAFMDVELVGTKTYGKYVTMYAFSPQYEENGKLVADKELANWLIFPVCSRFTNIDGYPNSLEGMTPQHEVKEDLFNGIQLGDENEPLLAEALALISGTRRMQAKGRSIETSP
;
A
#
# COMPACT_ATOMS: atom_id res chain seq x y z
N MET A 1 3.65 22.00 -6.12
CA MET A 1 3.69 22.63 -4.77
C MET A 1 3.32 21.52 -3.79
N ASN A 2 4.18 21.19 -2.85
CA ASN A 2 3.97 19.99 -1.98
C ASN A 2 2.72 20.16 -1.12
N THR A 3 1.79 19.20 -1.17
CA THR A 3 0.59 19.13 -0.32
C THR A 3 0.91 19.24 1.18
N SER A 4 2.08 18.74 1.62
CA SER A 4 2.58 18.91 2.99
C SER A 4 2.82 20.37 3.39
N LYS A 5 3.09 21.28 2.45
CA LYS A 5 3.26 22.72 2.74
C LYS A 5 1.93 23.47 2.87
N ILE A 6 0.86 22.96 2.27
CA ILE A 6 -0.47 23.59 2.32
C ILE A 6 -1.18 23.24 3.63
N LEU A 7 -1.04 22.02 4.14
CA LEU A 7 -1.51 21.65 5.49
C LEU A 7 -0.81 22.44 6.60
N PHE A 8 0.39 22.94 6.33
CA PHE A 8 1.18 23.78 7.24
C PHE A 8 0.51 25.13 7.57
N SER A 9 -0.34 25.66 6.69
CA SER A 9 -0.99 26.97 6.89
C SER A 9 -2.30 26.92 7.68
N LEU A 10 -2.89 25.73 7.88
CA LEU A 10 -4.22 25.61 8.48
C LEU A 10 -4.24 25.64 10.01
N PHE A 11 -3.07 25.55 10.65
CA PHE A 11 -2.96 25.53 12.12
C PHE A 11 -3.24 26.88 12.79
N LEU A 12 -3.58 27.93 12.05
CA LEU A 12 -3.61 29.32 12.57
C LEU A 12 -4.92 29.72 13.29
N VAL A 13 -5.84 28.81 13.63
CA VAL A 13 -7.18 29.23 14.13
C VAL A 13 -7.56 28.72 15.53
N LEU A 14 -6.72 27.98 16.25
CA LEU A 14 -7.10 27.57 17.62
C LEU A 14 -5.93 27.62 18.61
N SER A 15 -5.46 28.81 18.95
CA SER A 15 -4.63 29.00 20.14
C SER A 15 -5.52 29.17 21.38
N LEU A 16 -5.78 28.08 22.08
CA LEU A 16 -6.21 28.13 23.48
C LEU A 16 -4.95 28.27 24.35
N LEU A 17 -4.76 29.45 24.91
CA LEU A 17 -3.74 29.72 25.94
C LEU A 17 -4.04 28.84 27.17
N VAL A 18 -3.31 27.76 27.33
CA VAL A 18 -3.22 27.04 28.59
C VAL A 18 -1.94 27.50 29.28
N SER A 19 -2.08 28.40 30.27
CA SER A 19 -1.03 28.69 31.22
C SER A 19 -0.90 27.49 32.16
N CYS A 20 0.16 26.72 32.05
CA CYS A 20 0.47 25.64 32.98
C CYS A 20 1.23 26.23 34.19
N GLU A 21 0.65 26.13 35.39
CA GLU A 21 1.41 26.13 36.62
C GLU A 21 2.30 24.89 36.68
N LYS A 22 3.60 25.09 36.95
CA LYS A 22 4.59 24.02 37.09
C LYS A 22 4.35 23.26 38.41
N ASP A 23 3.79 22.07 38.30
CA ASP A 23 3.89 21.05 39.35
C ASP A 23 5.23 20.28 39.19
N ASN A 24 6.10 20.42 40.21
CA ASN A 24 7.51 19.99 40.18
C ASN A 24 7.75 18.49 40.41
N ASN A 25 6.89 17.57 39.84
CA ASN A 25 7.03 16.13 40.09
C ASN A 25 6.90 15.25 38.82
N HIS A 26 6.96 15.81 37.62
CA HIS A 26 7.00 15.00 36.39
C HIS A 26 8.44 14.74 35.94
N SER A 27 8.75 13.51 35.54
CA SER A 27 9.99 13.17 34.85
C SER A 27 10.02 13.84 33.47
N GLU A 28 11.20 14.12 32.95
CA GLU A 28 11.38 14.67 31.59
C GLU A 28 10.67 13.82 30.53
N ASP A 29 10.67 12.49 30.71
CA ASP A 29 9.95 11.52 29.85
C ASP A 29 8.43 11.71 29.93
N ASP A 30 7.85 11.97 31.10
CA ASP A 30 6.42 12.23 31.26
C ASP A 30 6.00 13.56 30.59
N GLU A 31 6.88 14.56 30.56
CA GLU A 31 6.65 15.83 29.86
C GLU A 31 6.68 15.64 28.33
N LEU A 32 7.66 14.90 27.83
CA LEU A 32 7.74 14.55 26.38
C LEU A 32 6.53 13.75 25.92
N ALA A 33 6.13 12.75 26.70
CA ALA A 33 4.93 11.96 26.40
C ALA A 33 3.66 12.83 26.37
N THR A 34 3.52 13.74 27.34
CA THR A 34 2.37 14.67 27.39
C THR A 34 2.35 15.60 26.18
N ARG A 35 3.49 16.16 25.75
CA ARG A 35 3.60 16.98 24.54
C ARG A 35 3.22 16.20 23.30
N MET A 36 3.72 14.97 23.16
CA MET A 36 3.34 14.10 22.03
C MET A 36 1.84 13.80 22.04
N ASN A 37 1.24 13.52 23.20
CA ASN A 37 -0.19 13.29 23.33
C ASN A 37 -1.03 14.52 22.98
N GLN A 38 -0.57 15.73 23.34
CA GLN A 38 -1.21 17.00 22.94
C GLN A 38 -1.16 17.19 21.43
N PHE A 39 -0.02 16.89 20.80
CA PHE A 39 0.12 16.90 19.34
C PHE A 39 -0.85 15.91 18.68
N ILE A 40 -0.92 14.67 19.17
CA ILE A 40 -1.87 13.64 18.70
C ILE A 40 -3.30 14.15 18.78
N GLN A 41 -3.73 14.63 19.95
CA GLN A 41 -5.09 15.11 20.18
C GLN A 41 -5.45 16.28 19.26
N SER A 42 -4.55 17.26 19.11
CA SER A 42 -4.76 18.42 18.24
C SER A 42 -4.93 18.01 16.78
N ASN A 43 -4.06 17.13 16.28
CA ASN A 43 -4.14 16.68 14.88
C ASN A 43 -5.39 15.82 14.62
N LEU A 44 -5.72 14.88 15.50
CA LEU A 44 -6.92 14.08 15.35
C LEU A 44 -8.19 14.93 15.42
N SER A 45 -8.28 15.86 16.38
CA SER A 45 -9.43 16.76 16.51
C SER A 45 -9.64 17.65 15.28
N THR A 46 -8.57 17.93 14.51
CA THR A 46 -8.61 18.79 13.34
C THR A 46 -8.83 18.01 12.06
N PHE A 47 -8.04 16.96 11.82
CA PHE A 47 -7.93 16.33 10.50
C PHE A 47 -8.54 14.92 10.42
N TYR A 48 -8.76 14.24 11.56
CA TYR A 48 -9.23 12.87 11.55
C TYR A 48 -10.62 12.75 10.95
N LEU A 49 -10.83 11.76 10.08
CA LEU A 49 -12.11 11.58 9.38
C LEU A 49 -13.29 11.38 10.35
N TRP A 50 -13.06 10.69 11.45
CA TRP A 50 -14.05 10.45 12.52
C TRP A 50 -13.77 11.30 13.76
N TYR A 51 -13.45 12.58 13.56
CA TYR A 51 -13.09 13.54 14.61
C TYR A 51 -14.17 13.70 15.70
N ASP A 52 -15.42 13.52 15.34
CA ASP A 52 -16.58 13.60 16.24
C ASP A 52 -16.81 12.33 17.09
N GLU A 53 -16.07 11.25 16.81
CA GLU A 53 -16.07 10.01 17.59
C GLU A 53 -14.90 9.94 18.60
N ILE A 54 -14.01 10.94 18.63
CA ILE A 54 -12.84 10.97 19.54
C ILE A 54 -13.33 11.06 20.99
N PRO A 55 -12.94 10.11 21.87
CA PRO A 55 -13.30 10.18 23.26
C PRO A 55 -12.55 11.31 23.99
N ASN A 56 -13.21 11.91 24.99
CA ASN A 56 -12.60 12.96 25.80
C ASN A 56 -11.62 12.37 26.84
N ILE A 57 -10.40 12.09 26.40
CA ILE A 57 -9.31 11.54 27.22
C ILE A 57 -8.21 12.61 27.30
N LYS A 58 -7.78 12.94 28.52
CA LYS A 58 -6.74 13.96 28.72
C LYS A 58 -5.36 13.47 28.27
N PRO A 59 -4.54 14.32 27.63
CA PRO A 59 -3.18 13.97 27.19
C PRO A 59 -2.30 13.39 28.29
N GLU A 60 -2.41 13.91 29.52
CA GLU A 60 -1.61 13.50 30.67
C GLU A 60 -1.98 12.11 31.22
N SER A 61 -3.12 11.55 30.79
CA SER A 61 -3.66 10.29 31.32
C SER A 61 -2.89 9.03 30.87
N LYS A 62 -2.07 9.15 29.85
CA LYS A 62 -1.28 8.06 29.28
C LYS A 62 0.19 8.43 29.13
N LYS A 63 1.07 7.58 29.64
CA LYS A 63 2.53 7.75 29.50
C LYS A 63 3.09 7.26 28.17
N ASP A 64 2.38 6.34 27.49
CA ASP A 64 2.76 5.86 26.16
C ASP A 64 1.91 6.55 25.09
N PRO A 65 2.52 7.36 24.21
CA PRO A 65 1.83 8.00 23.10
C PRO A 65 1.17 7.03 22.12
N LYS A 66 1.71 5.82 21.94
CA LYS A 66 1.11 4.80 21.07
C LYS A 66 -0.20 4.27 21.65
N GLU A 67 -0.24 4.05 22.98
CA GLU A 67 -1.49 3.70 23.65
C GLU A 67 -2.50 4.85 23.63
N TYR A 68 -2.03 6.11 23.80
CA TYR A 68 -2.90 7.27 23.73
C TYR A 68 -3.53 7.42 22.35
N PHE A 69 -2.73 7.35 21.29
CA PHE A 69 -3.21 7.39 19.91
C PHE A 69 -4.30 6.31 19.67
N LYS A 70 -4.01 5.07 20.04
CA LYS A 70 -4.91 3.93 19.82
C LYS A 70 -6.27 4.11 20.49
N VAL A 71 -6.33 4.63 21.73
CA VAL A 71 -7.61 4.78 22.45
C VAL A 71 -8.45 5.96 21.93
N LEU A 72 -7.89 6.87 21.14
CA LEU A 72 -8.60 7.97 20.50
C LEU A 72 -9.25 7.56 19.16
N LEU A 73 -8.83 6.44 18.56
CA LEU A 73 -9.32 6.04 17.25
C LEU A 73 -10.74 5.47 17.33
N SER A 74 -11.55 5.78 16.31
CA SER A 74 -12.85 5.15 16.07
C SER A 74 -12.69 3.65 15.82
N SER A 75 -13.66 2.85 16.24
CA SER A 75 -13.73 1.41 15.96
C SER A 75 -13.83 1.09 14.45
N LYS A 76 -14.15 2.08 13.62
CA LYS A 76 -14.18 1.97 12.15
C LYS A 76 -12.78 2.06 11.54
N ASP A 77 -11.83 2.64 12.28
CA ASP A 77 -10.46 2.85 11.82
C ASP A 77 -9.62 1.58 11.99
N LYS A 78 -9.07 1.12 10.88
CA LYS A 78 -8.18 -0.05 10.82
C LYS A 78 -6.81 0.32 10.23
N TRP A 79 -6.57 1.61 9.94
CA TRP A 79 -5.46 2.03 9.08
C TRP A 79 -4.58 3.12 9.68
N SER A 80 -5.12 3.98 10.57
CA SER A 80 -4.32 5.01 11.21
C SER A 80 -3.16 4.38 11.98
N LEU A 81 -1.98 4.96 11.85
CA LEU A 81 -0.78 4.46 12.51
C LEU A 81 0.03 5.56 13.17
N ILE A 82 0.82 5.17 14.15
CA ILE A 82 1.80 5.99 14.84
C ILE A 82 3.12 5.22 14.94
N THR A 83 4.24 5.90 14.76
CA THR A 83 5.58 5.33 14.94
C THR A 83 6.48 6.29 15.70
N ASP A 84 7.45 5.73 16.43
CA ASP A 84 8.61 6.41 17.04
C ASP A 84 9.89 6.17 16.22
N ASP A 85 9.75 5.59 15.03
CA ASP A 85 10.80 5.45 14.02
C ASP A 85 10.32 6.04 12.67
N ALA A 86 10.21 7.37 12.65
CA ALA A 86 9.77 8.10 11.47
C ALA A 86 10.68 7.85 10.26
N ASN A 87 12.00 7.81 10.48
CA ASN A 87 12.96 7.62 9.40
C ASN A 87 12.87 6.22 8.79
N GLY A 88 12.80 5.18 9.62
CA GLY A 88 12.65 3.79 9.15
C GLY A 88 11.38 3.62 8.33
N LEU A 89 10.24 4.14 8.80
CA LEU A 89 8.98 4.09 8.06
C LEU A 89 9.06 4.85 6.72
N LEU A 90 9.65 6.04 6.69
CA LEU A 90 9.80 6.82 5.45
C LEU A 90 10.76 6.16 4.45
N GLU A 91 11.85 5.53 4.92
CA GLU A 91 12.74 4.73 4.06
C GLU A 91 12.00 3.50 3.48
N GLU A 92 11.19 2.82 4.29
CA GLU A 92 10.35 1.70 3.84
C GLU A 92 9.35 2.15 2.77
N MET A 93 8.60 3.24 3.03
CA MET A 93 7.65 3.80 2.06
C MET A 93 8.33 4.28 0.77
N ALA A 94 9.57 4.75 0.85
CA ALA A 94 10.38 5.15 -0.30
C ALA A 94 10.98 3.95 -1.06
N GLY A 95 10.84 2.72 -0.54
CA GLY A 95 11.44 1.51 -1.13
C GLY A 95 12.97 1.46 -1.07
N THR A 96 13.60 2.19 -0.13
CA THR A 96 15.05 2.33 0.02
C THR A 96 15.57 1.78 1.35
N GLY A 97 14.70 1.17 2.13
CA GLY A 97 15.00 0.62 3.44
C GLY A 97 15.85 -0.64 3.41
N GLU A 98 16.24 -1.10 4.59
CA GLU A 98 16.92 -2.37 4.76
C GLU A 98 15.91 -3.51 4.65
N THR A 99 16.12 -4.45 3.71
CA THR A 99 15.16 -5.52 3.39
C THR A 99 15.87 -6.80 2.96
N TYR A 100 15.16 -7.92 3.07
CA TYR A 100 15.55 -9.19 2.44
C TYR A 100 15.16 -9.24 0.96
N GLY A 101 14.19 -8.41 0.55
CA GLY A 101 13.70 -8.32 -0.81
C GLY A 101 12.79 -9.47 -1.23
N TYR A 102 11.85 -9.85 -0.37
CA TYR A 102 10.77 -10.80 -0.68
C TYR A 102 9.41 -10.31 -0.20
N GLY A 103 8.35 -10.83 -0.81
CA GLY A 103 6.99 -10.82 -0.27
C GLY A 103 6.63 -12.20 0.27
N LEU A 104 5.89 -12.26 1.37
CA LEU A 104 5.51 -13.49 2.06
C LEU A 104 4.01 -13.57 2.28
N ALA A 105 3.41 -14.71 1.94
CA ALA A 105 2.11 -15.11 2.44
C ALA A 105 2.28 -15.95 3.71
N TYR A 106 1.36 -15.82 4.65
CA TYR A 106 1.40 -16.55 5.92
C TYR A 106 0.24 -17.53 6.01
N GLY A 107 0.50 -18.69 6.60
CA GLY A 107 -0.51 -19.67 6.91
C GLY A 107 -0.29 -20.26 8.31
N ARG A 108 -1.35 -20.86 8.86
CA ARG A 108 -1.30 -21.56 10.15
C ARG A 108 -1.56 -23.03 9.95
N PHE A 109 -0.80 -23.87 10.64
CA PHE A 109 -1.05 -25.31 10.64
C PHE A 109 -2.37 -25.61 11.36
N LYS A 110 -3.13 -26.55 10.77
CA LYS A 110 -4.41 -26.97 11.36
C LYS A 110 -4.21 -27.48 12.79
N ASP A 111 -5.11 -27.09 13.68
CA ASP A 111 -5.11 -27.48 15.10
C ASP A 111 -3.81 -27.13 15.86
N SER A 112 -3.11 -26.08 15.44
CA SER A 112 -1.83 -25.63 16.01
C SER A 112 -1.78 -24.11 16.09
N ASP A 113 -0.95 -23.56 16.98
CA ASP A 113 -0.54 -22.15 17.01
C ASP A 113 0.65 -21.86 16.07
N LYS A 114 1.22 -22.91 15.47
CA LYS A 114 2.38 -22.78 14.58
C LYS A 114 1.97 -22.28 13.21
N CYS A 115 2.82 -21.41 12.67
CA CYS A 115 2.67 -20.78 11.36
C CYS A 115 3.73 -21.30 10.38
N PHE A 116 3.49 -21.03 9.11
CA PHE A 116 4.44 -21.14 8.03
C PHE A 116 4.34 -19.92 7.14
N ALA A 117 5.38 -19.64 6.37
CA ALA A 117 5.34 -18.61 5.34
C ALA A 117 5.63 -19.22 3.97
N ILE A 118 5.07 -18.61 2.92
CA ILE A 118 5.35 -18.99 1.53
C ILE A 118 5.84 -17.74 0.80
N VAL A 119 6.94 -17.89 0.08
CA VAL A 119 7.48 -16.80 -0.74
C VAL A 119 6.55 -16.52 -1.91
N GLN A 120 5.98 -15.31 -1.94
CA GLN A 120 5.13 -14.82 -3.03
C GLN A 120 5.95 -14.34 -4.21
N TYR A 121 7.00 -13.57 -3.94
CA TYR A 121 7.95 -13.05 -4.92
C TYR A 121 9.29 -12.72 -4.27
N VAL A 122 10.29 -12.50 -5.10
CA VAL A 122 11.60 -11.97 -4.70
C VAL A 122 12.01 -10.86 -5.66
N TYR A 123 12.59 -9.77 -5.12
CA TYR A 123 13.15 -8.71 -5.95
C TYR A 123 14.45 -9.17 -6.60
N PRO A 124 14.68 -8.94 -7.90
CA PRO A 124 15.93 -9.26 -8.57
C PRO A 124 17.13 -8.65 -7.85
N GLY A 125 18.19 -9.43 -7.70
CA GLY A 125 19.41 -8.99 -7.02
C GLY A 125 19.29 -8.80 -5.50
N SER A 126 18.16 -9.14 -4.87
CA SER A 126 18.01 -9.08 -3.42
C SER A 126 18.72 -10.24 -2.71
N PRO A 127 18.97 -10.15 -1.38
CA PRO A 127 19.45 -11.27 -0.59
C PRO A 127 18.57 -12.53 -0.70
N ALA A 128 17.26 -12.35 -0.76
CA ALA A 128 16.32 -13.45 -0.94
C ALA A 128 16.44 -14.12 -2.30
N ALA A 129 16.59 -13.35 -3.38
CA ALA A 129 16.68 -13.89 -4.75
C ALA A 129 17.87 -14.82 -4.99
N GLU A 130 18.93 -14.71 -4.19
CA GLU A 130 20.09 -15.60 -4.26
C GLU A 130 19.78 -17.02 -3.72
N LYS A 131 18.79 -17.16 -2.86
CA LYS A 131 18.53 -18.35 -2.04
C LYS A 131 17.10 -18.88 -2.11
N LEU A 132 16.14 -18.02 -2.41
CA LEU A 132 14.71 -18.30 -2.38
C LEU A 132 14.06 -17.96 -3.73
N LYS A 133 12.90 -18.55 -3.95
CA LYS A 133 12.03 -18.27 -5.10
C LYS A 133 10.57 -18.40 -4.69
N ARG A 134 9.67 -17.87 -5.51
CA ARG A 134 8.23 -18.06 -5.34
C ARG A 134 7.86 -19.53 -5.14
N GLY A 135 7.02 -19.77 -4.14
CA GLY A 135 6.54 -21.10 -3.74
C GLY A 135 7.42 -21.81 -2.70
N ASP A 136 8.60 -21.27 -2.36
CA ASP A 136 9.40 -21.81 -1.26
C ASP A 136 8.67 -21.61 0.07
N ILE A 137 8.64 -22.68 0.88
CA ILE A 137 7.92 -22.73 2.15
C ILE A 137 8.92 -22.60 3.30
N ILE A 138 8.63 -21.71 4.24
CA ILE A 138 9.41 -21.49 5.47
C ILE A 138 8.60 -22.00 6.64
N VAL A 139 9.16 -22.94 7.43
CA VAL A 139 8.49 -23.56 8.58
C VAL A 139 9.20 -23.35 9.91
N GLU A 140 10.45 -22.87 9.86
CA GLU A 140 11.24 -22.56 11.05
C GLU A 140 11.96 -21.23 10.89
N LEU A 141 12.09 -20.50 11.98
CA LEU A 141 12.91 -19.32 12.15
C LEU A 141 13.92 -19.57 13.26
N ASN A 142 15.23 -19.45 12.95
CA ASN A 142 16.32 -19.68 13.88
C ASN A 142 16.22 -21.07 14.56
N SER A 143 15.94 -22.12 13.75
CA SER A 143 15.80 -23.51 14.16
C SER A 143 14.61 -23.81 15.09
N GLN A 144 13.62 -22.92 15.13
CA GLN A 144 12.39 -23.10 15.90
C GLN A 144 11.18 -22.84 15.02
N SER A 145 10.11 -23.61 15.21
CA SER A 145 8.81 -23.26 14.61
C SER A 145 8.31 -21.95 15.19
N PHE A 146 7.66 -21.13 14.39
CA PHE A 146 7.21 -19.80 14.76
C PHE A 146 5.68 -19.71 14.83
N THR A 147 5.19 -18.72 15.56
CA THR A 147 3.78 -18.41 15.77
C THR A 147 3.42 -17.06 15.12
N GLU A 148 2.16 -16.66 15.17
CA GLU A 148 1.70 -15.37 14.67
C GLU A 148 2.47 -14.18 15.28
N SER A 149 2.81 -14.24 16.57
CA SER A 149 3.60 -13.21 17.25
C SER A 149 5.05 -13.09 16.74
N ASP A 150 5.53 -14.08 15.98
CA ASP A 150 6.90 -14.08 15.43
C ASP A 150 6.96 -13.60 13.96
N LEU A 151 5.81 -13.39 13.31
CA LEU A 151 5.76 -13.06 11.86
C LEU A 151 6.56 -11.82 11.51
N SER A 152 6.51 -10.78 12.34
CA SER A 152 7.29 -9.56 12.13
C SER A 152 8.80 -9.79 12.11
N LYS A 153 9.30 -10.84 12.78
CA LYS A 153 10.72 -11.17 12.76
C LYS A 153 11.22 -11.62 11.39
N LEU A 154 10.30 -12.12 10.54
CA LEU A 154 10.63 -12.48 9.14
C LEU A 154 10.91 -11.26 8.26
N THR A 155 10.43 -10.08 8.63
CA THR A 155 10.63 -8.84 7.87
C THR A 155 11.58 -7.86 8.55
N ASN A 156 11.81 -7.97 9.87
CA ASN A 156 12.72 -7.11 10.59
C ASN A 156 14.18 -7.30 10.11
N PRO A 157 14.94 -6.22 9.93
CA PRO A 157 16.34 -6.30 9.48
C PRO A 157 17.21 -7.19 10.37
N GLY A 158 18.18 -7.88 9.75
CA GLY A 158 19.13 -8.74 10.45
C GLY A 158 19.56 -9.97 9.66
N THR A 159 20.01 -11.02 10.36
CA THR A 159 20.31 -12.32 9.74
C THR A 159 19.28 -13.35 10.20
N LEU A 160 18.64 -14.02 9.24
CA LEU A 160 17.66 -15.08 9.47
C LEU A 160 18.24 -16.44 9.07
N HIS A 161 18.02 -17.43 9.93
CA HIS A 161 18.23 -18.84 9.60
C HIS A 161 16.85 -19.49 9.42
N LEU A 162 16.48 -19.75 8.16
CA LEU A 162 15.18 -20.23 7.75
C LEU A 162 15.21 -21.75 7.56
N GLY A 163 14.39 -22.49 8.32
CA GLY A 163 14.12 -23.91 8.07
C GLY A 163 13.07 -24.03 6.96
N MET A 164 13.42 -24.76 5.89
CA MET A 164 12.57 -24.86 4.71
C MET A 164 11.58 -26.02 4.85
N GLY A 165 10.36 -25.78 4.39
CA GLY A 165 9.31 -26.80 4.26
C GLY A 165 9.27 -27.42 2.89
N LYS A 166 8.50 -28.51 2.79
CA LYS A 166 8.07 -29.13 1.54
C LYS A 166 6.62 -29.57 1.66
N GLN A 167 5.91 -29.57 0.56
CA GLN A 167 4.57 -30.13 0.50
C GLN A 167 4.63 -31.65 0.37
N GLU A 168 3.88 -32.37 1.20
CA GLU A 168 3.68 -33.81 1.16
C GLU A 168 2.17 -34.12 1.12
N GLY A 169 1.62 -34.27 -0.07
CA GLY A 169 0.16 -34.36 -0.27
C GLY A 169 -0.53 -33.03 0.13
N ASP A 170 -1.43 -33.10 1.10
CA ASP A 170 -2.14 -31.93 1.64
C ASP A 170 -1.45 -31.38 2.93
N ALA A 171 -0.29 -31.91 3.31
CA ALA A 171 0.46 -31.49 4.48
C ALA A 171 1.75 -30.73 4.08
N ILE A 172 2.24 -29.92 5.02
CA ILE A 172 3.55 -29.28 4.93
C ILE A 172 4.42 -29.91 6.02
N ALA A 173 5.61 -30.39 5.63
CA ALA A 173 6.60 -30.97 6.52
C ALA A 173 7.96 -30.26 6.40
N PRO A 174 8.82 -30.28 7.43
CA PRO A 174 10.20 -29.81 7.29
C PRO A 174 10.94 -30.57 6.19
N SER A 175 11.68 -29.87 5.36
CA SER A 175 12.47 -30.49 4.28
C SER A 175 13.87 -30.95 4.74
N GLY A 176 14.30 -30.54 5.92
CA GLY A 176 15.66 -30.71 6.43
C GLY A 176 16.68 -29.73 5.81
N LYS A 177 16.26 -28.85 4.91
CA LYS A 177 17.12 -27.79 4.35
C LYS A 177 17.02 -26.52 5.20
N THR A 178 18.13 -25.80 5.31
CA THR A 178 18.17 -24.48 5.92
C THR A 178 18.72 -23.46 4.94
N VAL A 179 18.24 -22.21 5.02
CA VAL A 179 18.71 -21.09 4.23
C VAL A 179 19.05 -19.94 5.18
N THR A 180 20.22 -19.34 5.00
CA THR A 180 20.61 -18.13 5.73
C THR A 180 20.58 -16.95 4.79
N ILE A 181 19.84 -15.89 5.17
CA ILE A 181 19.75 -14.63 4.46
C ILE A 181 20.03 -13.48 5.43
N THR A 182 20.70 -12.43 4.93
CA THR A 182 20.97 -11.21 5.70
C THR A 182 20.38 -10.04 4.93
N SER A 183 19.59 -9.22 5.62
CA SER A 183 19.02 -8.01 5.03
C SER A 183 20.12 -7.03 4.61
N ARG A 184 19.80 -6.16 3.66
CA ARG A 184 20.65 -5.03 3.28
C ARG A 184 19.82 -3.88 2.74
N LYS A 185 20.35 -2.67 2.80
CA LYS A 185 19.77 -1.53 2.07
C LYS A 185 19.82 -1.80 0.58
N MET A 186 18.69 -1.63 -0.08
CA MET A 186 18.56 -1.76 -1.53
C MET A 186 17.38 -0.93 -2.03
N ASP A 187 17.45 -0.56 -3.29
CA ASP A 187 16.33 0.02 -4.01
C ASP A 187 15.38 -1.10 -4.44
N ALA A 188 14.21 -1.18 -3.81
CA ALA A 188 13.17 -2.13 -4.14
C ALA A 188 12.28 -1.55 -5.27
N ASP A 189 12.77 -1.63 -6.52
CA ASP A 189 12.02 -1.13 -7.67
C ASP A 189 10.68 -1.86 -7.79
N PRO A 190 9.54 -1.15 -7.68
CA PRO A 190 8.22 -1.77 -7.69
C PRO A 190 7.82 -2.33 -9.06
N VAL A 191 8.49 -1.97 -10.15
CA VAL A 191 8.37 -2.63 -11.46
C VAL A 191 9.11 -3.97 -11.40
N LEU A 192 8.46 -4.96 -10.78
CA LEU A 192 9.10 -6.25 -10.50
C LEU A 192 9.34 -7.08 -11.76
N ILE A 193 8.35 -7.12 -12.66
CA ILE A 193 8.40 -7.90 -13.89
C ILE A 193 7.72 -7.14 -15.03
N THR A 194 8.37 -7.10 -16.17
CA THR A 194 7.78 -6.73 -17.47
C THR A 194 7.90 -7.88 -18.44
N LYS A 195 6.84 -8.18 -19.20
CA LYS A 195 6.85 -9.19 -20.26
C LYS A 195 5.96 -8.79 -21.44
N LEU A 196 6.24 -9.36 -22.58
CA LEU A 196 5.45 -9.24 -23.78
C LEU A 196 4.93 -10.63 -24.18
N PHE A 197 3.65 -10.70 -24.55
CA PHE A 197 3.02 -11.91 -25.04
C PHE A 197 2.33 -11.61 -26.38
N GLU A 198 2.31 -12.61 -27.27
CA GLU A 198 1.56 -12.54 -28.51
C GLU A 198 0.46 -13.62 -28.52
N ARG A 199 -0.77 -13.22 -28.84
CA ARG A 199 -1.93 -14.12 -28.92
C ARG A 199 -2.82 -13.70 -30.09
N GLY A 200 -2.72 -14.41 -31.17
CA GLY A 200 -3.41 -14.02 -32.41
C GLY A 200 -2.97 -12.65 -32.89
N ASN A 201 -3.91 -11.71 -32.95
CA ASN A 201 -3.63 -10.31 -33.33
C ASN A 201 -3.31 -9.41 -32.13
N HIS A 202 -3.25 -9.95 -30.90
CA HIS A 202 -2.99 -9.18 -29.69
C HIS A 202 -1.51 -9.23 -29.33
N LYS A 203 -0.93 -8.06 -29.11
CA LYS A 203 0.35 -7.88 -28.45
C LYS A 203 0.11 -7.35 -27.04
N ILE A 204 0.45 -8.13 -26.04
CA ILE A 204 0.03 -7.92 -24.66
C ILE A 204 1.25 -7.53 -23.82
N GLY A 205 1.21 -6.35 -23.21
CA GLY A 205 2.16 -5.97 -22.16
C GLY A 205 1.70 -6.52 -20.82
N TYR A 206 2.61 -7.13 -20.06
CA TYR A 206 2.40 -7.53 -18.68
C TYR A 206 3.33 -6.75 -17.78
N LEU A 207 2.76 -6.10 -16.77
CA LEU A 207 3.48 -5.37 -15.74
C LEU A 207 3.09 -5.88 -14.36
N MET A 208 4.03 -6.47 -13.61
CA MET A 208 3.88 -6.72 -12.18
C MET A 208 4.41 -5.51 -11.42
N TYR A 209 3.51 -4.86 -10.65
CA TYR A 209 3.80 -3.62 -9.91
C TYR A 209 3.46 -3.80 -8.44
N THR A 210 4.47 -3.80 -7.57
CA THR A 210 4.36 -4.26 -6.18
C THR A 210 4.07 -3.16 -5.16
N ASN A 211 4.35 -1.89 -5.50
CA ASN A 211 4.11 -0.76 -4.61
C ASN A 211 4.02 0.55 -5.41
N PHE A 212 3.27 1.52 -4.91
CA PHE A 212 3.21 2.88 -5.48
C PHE A 212 4.27 3.75 -4.81
N THR A 213 5.40 3.93 -5.48
CA THR A 213 6.55 4.70 -4.98
C THR A 213 6.99 5.71 -6.03
N LYS A 214 6.73 6.99 -5.79
CA LYS A 214 6.95 8.09 -6.76
C LYS A 214 8.38 8.17 -7.28
N THR A 215 9.36 7.88 -6.45
CA THR A 215 10.79 7.89 -6.85
C THR A 215 11.11 6.91 -7.97
N PHE A 216 10.27 5.88 -8.18
CA PHE A 216 10.40 4.89 -9.24
C PHE A 216 9.46 5.11 -10.44
N ASN A 217 8.83 6.29 -10.59
CA ASN A 217 8.04 6.59 -11.79
C ASN A 217 8.87 6.46 -13.09
N THR A 218 10.19 6.65 -13.01
CA THR A 218 11.10 6.43 -14.15
C THR A 218 11.13 4.97 -14.62
N SER A 219 10.92 4.00 -13.72
CA SER A 219 10.84 2.57 -14.07
C SER A 219 9.53 2.28 -14.84
N ILE A 220 8.41 2.93 -14.46
CA ILE A 220 7.16 2.89 -15.23
C ILE A 220 7.37 3.50 -16.62
N VAL A 221 8.03 4.68 -16.70
CA VAL A 221 8.34 5.32 -17.99
C VAL A 221 9.13 4.37 -18.89
N LYS A 222 10.14 3.70 -18.36
CA LYS A 222 10.95 2.74 -19.11
C LYS A 222 10.08 1.56 -19.60
N ALA A 223 9.34 0.92 -18.72
CA ALA A 223 8.49 -0.22 -19.05
C ALA A 223 7.44 0.14 -20.12
N PHE A 224 6.78 1.29 -19.97
CA PHE A 224 5.74 1.71 -20.91
C PHE A 224 6.29 2.16 -22.25
N ASN A 225 7.48 2.74 -22.31
CA ASN A 225 8.14 3.03 -23.59
C ASN A 225 8.54 1.73 -24.32
N GLU A 226 9.04 0.71 -23.62
CA GLU A 226 9.28 -0.61 -24.19
C GLU A 226 8.00 -1.24 -24.74
N PHE A 227 6.88 -1.10 -24.02
CA PHE A 227 5.56 -1.57 -24.49
C PHE A 227 5.07 -0.79 -25.72
N LYS A 228 5.26 0.51 -25.77
CA LYS A 228 4.94 1.35 -26.94
C LYS A 228 5.78 0.96 -28.17
N GLU A 229 7.07 0.77 -27.98
CA GLU A 229 7.98 0.33 -29.06
C GLU A 229 7.59 -1.05 -29.59
N ALA A 230 7.16 -1.95 -28.73
CA ALA A 230 6.62 -3.26 -29.13
C ALA A 230 5.25 -3.17 -29.82
N GLY A 231 4.56 -2.04 -29.69
CA GLY A 231 3.22 -1.81 -30.25
C GLY A 231 2.17 -2.68 -29.57
N ILE A 232 2.13 -2.68 -28.22
CA ILE A 232 1.12 -3.45 -27.51
C ILE A 232 -0.29 -2.96 -27.83
N THR A 233 -1.23 -3.90 -27.87
CA THR A 233 -2.66 -3.61 -28.06
C THR A 233 -3.43 -3.67 -26.75
N ASP A 234 -2.93 -4.44 -25.78
CA ASP A 234 -3.58 -4.74 -24.51
C ASP A 234 -2.57 -4.70 -23.35
N LEU A 235 -3.04 -4.40 -22.13
CA LEU A 235 -2.25 -4.38 -20.93
C LEU A 235 -2.83 -5.32 -19.88
N VAL A 236 -1.97 -6.13 -19.27
CA VAL A 236 -2.23 -6.83 -18.01
C VAL A 236 -1.40 -6.16 -16.92
N LEU A 237 -2.07 -5.49 -15.99
CA LEU A 237 -1.47 -4.85 -14.83
C LEU A 237 -1.67 -5.74 -13.60
N ASP A 238 -0.59 -6.27 -13.04
CA ASP A 238 -0.64 -7.17 -11.89
C ASP A 238 -0.42 -6.39 -10.59
N LEU A 239 -1.50 -6.20 -9.84
CA LEU A 239 -1.53 -5.52 -8.55
C LEU A 239 -1.84 -6.49 -7.39
N ARG A 240 -1.74 -7.81 -7.60
CA ARG A 240 -2.19 -8.81 -6.61
C ARG A 240 -1.49 -8.71 -5.25
N TYR A 241 -0.25 -8.20 -5.19
CA TYR A 241 0.52 -8.02 -3.96
C TYR A 241 0.85 -6.56 -3.67
N ASN A 242 0.10 -5.64 -4.25
CA ASN A 242 0.35 -4.21 -4.12
C ASN A 242 -0.53 -3.61 -3.02
N HIS A 243 0.07 -3.33 -1.87
CA HIS A 243 -0.60 -2.74 -0.72
C HIS A 243 -0.88 -1.23 -0.84
N GLY A 244 -0.61 -0.64 -2.00
CA GLY A 244 -0.82 0.80 -2.25
C GLY A 244 0.47 1.60 -2.20
N GLY A 245 0.42 2.78 -1.62
CA GLY A 245 1.57 3.70 -1.48
C GLY A 245 1.20 5.14 -1.83
N ASP A 246 2.05 5.79 -2.61
CA ASP A 246 2.00 7.22 -2.92
C ASP A 246 0.90 7.56 -3.94
N ASP A 247 0.05 8.53 -3.61
CA ASP A 247 -1.06 8.98 -4.46
C ASP A 247 -0.56 9.67 -5.76
N ASP A 248 0.62 10.33 -5.73
CA ASP A 248 1.18 10.93 -6.93
C ASP A 248 1.67 9.83 -7.90
N ALA A 249 2.20 8.72 -7.38
CA ALA A 249 2.59 7.57 -8.21
C ALA A 249 1.37 6.91 -8.87
N SER A 250 0.27 6.75 -8.13
CA SER A 250 -0.97 6.21 -8.68
C SER A 250 -1.63 7.16 -9.69
N THR A 251 -1.61 8.46 -9.42
CA THR A 251 -2.07 9.51 -10.37
C THR A 251 -1.25 9.48 -11.66
N PHE A 252 0.08 9.34 -11.55
CA PHE A 252 0.98 9.20 -12.70
C PHE A 252 0.65 7.94 -13.51
N LEU A 253 0.46 6.80 -12.85
CA LEU A 253 0.12 5.53 -13.52
C LEU A 253 -1.24 5.64 -14.24
N CYS A 254 -2.26 6.22 -13.61
CA CYS A 254 -3.55 6.49 -14.26
C CYS A 254 -3.39 7.37 -15.50
N SER A 255 -2.60 8.45 -15.40
CA SER A 255 -2.33 9.35 -16.53
C SER A 255 -1.60 8.67 -17.68
N ALA A 256 -0.83 7.63 -17.39
CA ALA A 256 -0.10 6.85 -18.38
C ALA A 256 -0.94 5.72 -19.04
N ILE A 257 -2.04 5.28 -18.41
CA ILE A 257 -2.88 4.17 -18.90
C ILE A 257 -4.18 4.67 -19.56
N VAL A 258 -4.85 5.67 -18.95
CA VAL A 258 -6.10 6.23 -19.51
C VAL A 258 -5.86 6.72 -20.95
N PRO A 259 -6.80 6.45 -21.89
CA PRO A 259 -6.68 6.89 -23.27
C PRO A 259 -6.31 8.37 -23.38
N LYS A 260 -5.37 8.71 -24.26
CA LYS A 260 -4.73 10.01 -24.32
C LYS A 260 -5.73 11.16 -24.50
N GLU A 261 -6.79 10.93 -25.27
CA GLU A 261 -7.85 11.93 -25.49
C GLU A 261 -8.67 12.25 -24.22
N LYS A 262 -8.65 11.35 -23.22
CA LYS A 262 -9.33 11.54 -21.92
C LYS A 262 -8.37 12.00 -20.81
N ALA A 263 -7.10 11.57 -20.88
CA ALA A 263 -6.05 11.91 -19.91
C ALA A 263 -5.47 13.31 -20.17
N VAL A 264 -6.35 14.32 -20.31
CA VAL A 264 -5.91 15.70 -20.55
C VAL A 264 -5.37 16.31 -19.26
N VAL A 265 -4.12 16.78 -19.29
CA VAL A 265 -3.45 17.39 -18.13
C VAL A 265 -4.29 18.50 -17.51
N GLY A 266 -4.45 18.45 -16.19
CA GLY A 266 -5.24 19.44 -15.45
C GLY A 266 -6.76 19.19 -15.45
N THR A 267 -7.25 18.13 -16.13
CA THR A 267 -8.65 17.71 -15.96
C THR A 267 -8.79 16.78 -14.77
N LEU A 268 -9.99 16.75 -14.19
CA LEU A 268 -10.28 16.01 -12.95
C LEU A 268 -10.16 14.51 -13.14
N LEU A 269 -9.38 13.86 -12.28
CA LEU A 269 -9.21 12.41 -12.20
C LEU A 269 -10.03 11.79 -11.06
N SER A 270 -10.02 12.42 -9.88
CA SER A 270 -10.69 11.92 -8.68
C SER A 270 -10.98 13.04 -7.70
N LYS A 271 -11.78 12.72 -6.67
CA LYS A 271 -12.16 13.63 -5.58
C LYS A 271 -11.79 13.04 -4.24
N GLU A 272 -11.47 13.92 -3.28
CA GLU A 272 -11.33 13.59 -1.88
C GLU A 272 -12.39 14.31 -1.03
N THR A 273 -12.93 13.59 -0.05
CA THR A 273 -13.90 14.12 0.92
C THR A 273 -13.31 14.00 2.31
N TRP A 274 -13.15 15.13 2.96
CA TRP A 274 -12.60 15.28 4.31
C TRP A 274 -13.69 15.27 5.37
N ASN A 275 -13.30 15.33 6.66
CA ASN A 275 -14.25 15.62 7.72
C ASN A 275 -14.96 16.97 7.48
N SER A 276 -16.15 17.16 8.04
CA SER A 276 -16.99 18.32 7.69
C SER A 276 -16.39 19.69 8.00
N PRO A 277 -15.61 19.92 9.09
CA PRO A 277 -14.88 21.18 9.29
C PRO A 277 -13.83 21.46 8.21
N CYS A 278 -12.94 20.48 7.93
CA CYS A 278 -11.91 20.62 6.91
C CYS A 278 -12.51 20.81 5.52
N GLN A 279 -13.54 20.04 5.16
CA GLN A 279 -14.24 20.14 3.88
C GLN A 279 -14.73 21.57 3.62
N LYS A 280 -15.40 22.20 4.61
CA LYS A 280 -15.89 23.60 4.46
C LYS A 280 -14.77 24.59 4.26
N ILE A 281 -13.65 24.43 4.96
CA ILE A 281 -12.49 25.32 4.83
C ILE A 281 -11.87 25.14 3.45
N PHE A 282 -11.66 23.91 3.01
CA PHE A 282 -11.00 23.63 1.73
C PHE A 282 -11.86 24.05 0.53
N GLU A 283 -13.18 23.94 0.62
CA GLU A 283 -14.11 24.45 -0.42
C GLU A 283 -14.19 25.98 -0.47
N SER A 284 -13.83 26.67 0.62
CA SER A 284 -13.93 28.13 0.70
C SER A 284 -12.75 28.87 0.05
N ASP A 285 -11.65 28.19 -0.26
CA ASP A 285 -10.43 28.79 -0.78
C ASP A 285 -9.73 27.87 -1.79
N SER A 286 -9.55 28.37 -3.00
CA SER A 286 -8.94 27.63 -4.12
C SER A 286 -7.49 27.18 -3.88
N GLN A 287 -6.79 27.76 -2.90
CA GLN A 287 -5.45 27.27 -2.53
C GLN A 287 -5.46 25.82 -2.07
N TYR A 288 -6.61 25.31 -1.59
CA TYR A 288 -6.81 23.95 -1.10
C TYR A 288 -7.39 22.99 -2.16
N GLU A 289 -7.57 23.43 -3.40
CA GLU A 289 -8.18 22.63 -4.46
C GLU A 289 -7.51 21.24 -4.60
N ASN A 290 -6.18 21.17 -4.48
CA ASN A 290 -5.42 19.92 -4.55
C ASN A 290 -5.60 18.98 -3.34
N LEU A 291 -6.31 19.42 -2.27
CA LEU A 291 -6.74 18.56 -1.17
C LEU A 291 -8.11 17.94 -1.43
N LEU A 292 -8.89 18.53 -2.31
CA LEU A 292 -10.24 18.08 -2.69
C LEU A 292 -10.26 17.31 -4.00
N ASN A 293 -9.33 17.60 -4.89
CA ASN A 293 -9.32 17.12 -6.26
C ASN A 293 -7.93 16.62 -6.67
N ARG A 294 -7.90 15.52 -7.44
CA ARG A 294 -6.70 15.07 -8.14
C ARG A 294 -6.93 15.22 -9.64
N PHE A 295 -5.90 15.62 -10.33
CA PHE A 295 -5.95 15.94 -11.76
C PHE A 295 -4.96 15.05 -12.53
N PHE A 296 -5.27 14.79 -13.80
CA PHE A 296 -4.31 14.15 -14.69
C PHE A 296 -3.02 14.97 -14.78
N VAL A 297 -1.89 14.27 -14.75
CA VAL A 297 -0.55 14.88 -14.81
C VAL A 297 0.11 14.61 -16.16
N GLU A 298 1.11 15.41 -16.50
CA GLU A 298 1.90 15.21 -17.69
C GLU A 298 2.68 13.89 -17.62
N THR A 299 2.66 13.13 -18.71
CA THR A 299 3.46 11.92 -18.89
C THR A 299 3.88 11.77 -20.35
N ASN A 300 5.12 11.33 -20.59
CA ASN A 300 5.66 11.04 -21.92
C ASN A 300 5.52 9.57 -22.32
N CYS A 301 4.92 8.74 -21.46
CA CYS A 301 4.83 7.30 -21.65
C CYS A 301 3.38 6.78 -21.75
N ASN A 302 2.38 7.66 -21.97
CA ASN A 302 1.00 7.22 -22.11
C ASN A 302 0.89 6.13 -23.20
N LEU A 303 0.26 5.00 -22.84
CA LEU A 303 0.18 3.83 -23.70
C LEU A 303 -0.81 3.97 -24.84
N ASP A 304 -1.84 4.80 -24.66
CA ASP A 304 -2.91 5.04 -25.65
C ASP A 304 -3.41 3.73 -26.29
N LEU A 305 -3.80 2.78 -25.43
CA LEU A 305 -4.13 1.40 -25.80
C LEU A 305 -5.26 1.35 -26.82
N PRO A 306 -5.08 0.71 -28.01
CA PRO A 306 -6.12 0.58 -29.01
C PRO A 306 -7.39 -0.11 -28.51
N SER A 307 -7.25 -1.06 -27.58
CA SER A 307 -8.38 -1.76 -26.96
C SER A 307 -9.22 -0.89 -26.04
N GLN A 308 -8.67 0.25 -25.56
CA GLN A 308 -9.24 1.06 -24.48
C GLN A 308 -9.67 0.23 -23.26
N LYS A 309 -8.99 -0.89 -23.02
CA LYS A 309 -9.25 -1.85 -21.94
C LYS A 309 -7.96 -2.22 -21.23
N VAL A 310 -8.07 -2.45 -19.91
CA VAL A 310 -7.00 -2.99 -19.09
C VAL A 310 -7.50 -4.18 -18.29
N TYR A 311 -6.67 -5.20 -18.17
CA TYR A 311 -6.91 -6.36 -17.31
C TYR A 311 -6.05 -6.20 -16.06
N ILE A 312 -6.66 -6.24 -14.87
CA ILE A 312 -5.95 -6.04 -13.62
C ILE A 312 -6.06 -7.30 -12.78
N LEU A 313 -4.89 -7.85 -12.42
CA LEU A 313 -4.83 -9.02 -11.54
C LEU A 313 -4.88 -8.54 -10.08
N THR A 314 -5.82 -9.09 -9.29
CA THR A 314 -6.13 -8.64 -7.94
C THR A 314 -6.16 -9.78 -6.94
N SER A 315 -5.90 -9.44 -5.67
CA SER A 315 -6.11 -10.32 -4.53
C SER A 315 -6.58 -9.53 -3.29
N GLY A 316 -6.74 -10.19 -2.15
CA GLY A 316 -7.00 -9.51 -0.86
C GLY A 316 -5.87 -8.57 -0.43
N GLU A 317 -4.69 -8.66 -1.05
CA GLU A 317 -3.55 -7.77 -0.83
C GLU A 317 -3.49 -6.60 -1.82
N THR A 318 -4.49 -6.45 -2.69
CA THR A 318 -4.67 -5.26 -3.54
C THR A 318 -5.37 -4.18 -2.71
N VAL A 319 -4.62 -3.16 -2.24
CA VAL A 319 -5.07 -2.23 -1.19
C VAL A 319 -4.84 -0.76 -1.58
N SER A 320 -5.68 0.16 -1.08
CA SER A 320 -5.42 1.62 -1.06
C SER A 320 -5.15 2.23 -2.45
N ALA A 321 -3.94 2.74 -2.76
CA ALA A 321 -3.58 3.33 -4.05
C ALA A 321 -3.78 2.37 -5.23
N SER A 322 -3.72 1.04 -5.01
CA SER A 322 -4.10 0.04 -6.01
C SER A 322 -5.60 0.11 -6.31
N GLU A 323 -6.44 0.19 -5.28
CA GLU A 323 -7.90 0.30 -5.42
C GLU A 323 -8.28 1.69 -5.97
N TYR A 324 -7.56 2.73 -5.57
CA TYR A 324 -7.68 4.07 -6.17
C TYR A 324 -7.41 4.01 -7.68
N THR A 325 -6.30 3.40 -8.10
CA THR A 325 -5.97 3.23 -9.51
C THR A 325 -7.09 2.51 -10.27
N ILE A 326 -7.59 1.38 -9.75
CA ILE A 326 -8.71 0.65 -10.35
C ILE A 326 -9.96 1.53 -10.47
N ALA A 327 -10.32 2.24 -9.38
CA ALA A 327 -11.49 3.12 -9.37
C ALA A 327 -11.39 4.25 -10.40
N CYS A 328 -10.23 4.90 -10.48
CA CYS A 328 -9.97 5.96 -11.44
C CYS A 328 -10.04 5.45 -12.88
N LEU A 329 -9.36 4.35 -13.21
CA LEU A 329 -9.37 3.78 -14.54
C LEU A 329 -10.80 3.43 -15.01
N LYS A 330 -11.64 2.88 -14.13
CA LYS A 330 -13.04 2.53 -14.42
C LYS A 330 -13.91 3.70 -14.89
N ALA A 331 -13.58 4.94 -14.52
CA ALA A 331 -14.30 6.12 -14.96
C ALA A 331 -13.97 6.53 -16.41
N PHE A 332 -12.87 6.03 -16.96
CA PHE A 332 -12.36 6.49 -18.26
C PHE A 332 -12.20 5.40 -19.31
N MET A 333 -12.13 4.13 -18.90
CA MET A 333 -11.91 3.00 -19.80
C MET A 333 -12.48 1.70 -19.24
N ASP A 334 -12.52 0.65 -20.06
CA ASP A 334 -12.94 -0.67 -19.62
C ASP A 334 -11.88 -1.31 -18.72
N VAL A 335 -12.30 -1.80 -17.55
CA VAL A 335 -11.45 -2.48 -16.58
C VAL A 335 -12.02 -3.85 -16.23
N GLU A 336 -11.26 -4.90 -16.53
CA GLU A 336 -11.58 -6.28 -16.17
C GLU A 336 -10.68 -6.73 -15.02
N LEU A 337 -11.29 -7.14 -13.90
CA LEU A 337 -10.56 -7.67 -12.75
C LEU A 337 -10.52 -9.19 -12.82
N VAL A 338 -9.32 -9.75 -12.64
CA VAL A 338 -9.04 -11.18 -12.60
C VAL A 338 -8.36 -11.52 -11.28
N GLY A 339 -8.89 -12.48 -10.54
CA GLY A 339 -8.31 -12.89 -9.26
C GLY A 339 -9.33 -12.99 -8.15
N THR A 340 -9.05 -12.41 -6.99
CA THR A 340 -9.97 -12.37 -5.85
C THR A 340 -10.31 -10.95 -5.44
N LYS A 341 -11.31 -10.81 -4.55
CA LYS A 341 -11.80 -9.52 -4.04
C LYS A 341 -10.65 -8.71 -3.43
N THR A 342 -10.59 -7.41 -3.73
CA THR A 342 -9.61 -6.49 -3.14
C THR A 342 -9.90 -6.21 -1.67
N TYR A 343 -9.02 -5.49 -0.99
CA TYR A 343 -9.10 -5.29 0.47
C TYR A 343 -10.27 -4.40 0.92
N GLY A 344 -10.49 -3.24 0.29
CA GLY A 344 -11.54 -2.28 0.66
C GLY A 344 -11.03 -1.08 1.47
N LYS A 345 -9.82 -0.59 1.22
CA LYS A 345 -9.28 0.63 1.82
C LYS A 345 -9.46 1.83 0.89
N TYR A 346 -10.55 2.57 1.05
CA TYR A 346 -10.87 3.78 0.25
C TYR A 346 -10.71 5.07 1.05
N VAL A 347 -9.72 5.09 1.92
CA VAL A 347 -9.39 6.23 2.77
C VAL A 347 -7.96 6.68 2.51
N THR A 348 -7.72 7.98 2.64
CA THR A 348 -6.39 8.57 2.51
C THR A 348 -5.87 8.96 3.89
N MET A 349 -4.61 8.67 4.11
CA MET A 349 -3.88 8.99 5.33
C MET A 349 -2.85 10.07 5.03
N TYR A 350 -2.68 11.01 5.95
CA TYR A 350 -1.68 12.07 5.83
C TYR A 350 -0.66 12.00 6.95
N ALA A 351 0.59 12.25 6.61
CA ALA A 351 1.71 12.26 7.56
C ALA A 351 1.78 13.56 8.33
N PHE A 352 1.85 13.48 9.67
CA PHE A 352 2.07 14.64 10.53
C PHE A 352 3.24 14.37 11.47
N SER A 353 4.26 15.24 11.38
CA SER A 353 5.40 15.26 12.30
C SER A 353 5.13 16.23 13.44
N PRO A 354 5.61 15.94 14.67
CA PRO A 354 5.43 16.83 15.81
C PRO A 354 6.04 18.22 15.57
N GLN A 355 5.24 19.23 15.89
CA GLN A 355 5.60 20.63 15.78
C GLN A 355 4.85 21.46 16.83
N TYR A 356 5.39 22.60 17.20
CA TYR A 356 4.79 23.55 18.12
C TYR A 356 4.79 24.95 17.52
N GLU A 357 3.97 25.83 18.07
CA GLU A 357 3.93 27.23 17.65
C GLU A 357 4.95 28.05 18.43
N GLU A 358 5.84 28.75 17.71
CA GLU A 358 6.78 29.71 18.26
C GLU A 358 6.67 31.01 17.48
N ASN A 359 6.33 32.12 18.18
CA ASN A 359 6.19 33.46 17.61
C ASN A 359 5.25 33.50 16.36
N GLY A 360 4.13 32.78 16.41
CA GLY A 360 3.14 32.70 15.32
C GLY A 360 3.60 31.85 14.12
N LYS A 361 4.61 30.98 14.29
CA LYS A 361 5.11 30.07 13.26
C LYS A 361 5.18 28.65 13.81
N LEU A 362 4.86 27.68 12.98
CA LEU A 362 5.06 26.28 13.29
C LEU A 362 6.53 25.91 13.14
N VAL A 363 7.10 25.35 14.20
CA VAL A 363 8.49 24.89 14.29
C VAL A 363 8.50 23.41 14.61
N ALA A 364 9.37 22.65 13.91
CA ALA A 364 9.52 21.22 14.16
C ALA A 364 10.02 20.95 15.59
N ASP A 365 9.36 20.04 16.29
CA ASP A 365 9.80 19.60 17.62
C ASP A 365 10.97 18.62 17.47
N LYS A 366 12.17 19.09 17.81
CA LYS A 366 13.41 18.30 17.64
C LYS A 366 13.52 17.14 18.62
N GLU A 367 12.91 17.24 19.80
CA GLU A 367 12.92 16.19 20.82
C GLU A 367 11.96 15.04 20.43
N LEU A 368 10.92 15.37 19.66
CA LEU A 368 9.94 14.42 19.13
C LEU A 368 10.14 14.09 17.64
N ALA A 369 11.30 14.42 17.05
CA ALA A 369 11.56 14.28 15.61
C ALA A 369 11.47 12.84 15.09
N ASN A 370 11.62 11.83 15.96
CA ASN A 370 11.46 10.43 15.59
C ASN A 370 9.98 9.97 15.51
N TRP A 371 9.05 10.80 15.97
CA TRP A 371 7.63 10.46 15.95
C TRP A 371 6.95 10.91 14.67
N LEU A 372 6.03 10.09 14.21
CA LEU A 372 5.18 10.36 13.06
C LEU A 372 3.82 9.73 13.29
N ILE A 373 2.75 10.45 12.93
CA ILE A 373 1.39 9.91 12.90
C ILE A 373 0.83 9.97 11.48
N PHE A 374 0.05 8.95 11.12
CA PHE A 374 -0.69 8.86 9.86
C PHE A 374 -2.17 8.60 10.18
N PRO A 375 -2.93 9.61 10.59
CA PRO A 375 -4.38 9.44 10.75
C PRO A 375 -5.08 9.31 9.39
N VAL A 376 -6.19 8.60 9.36
CA VAL A 376 -7.15 8.64 8.27
C VAL A 376 -7.81 10.02 8.26
N CYS A 377 -7.66 10.78 7.15
CA CYS A 377 -8.15 12.15 7.05
C CYS A 377 -9.29 12.32 6.04
N SER A 378 -9.31 11.55 4.97
CA SER A 378 -10.26 11.70 3.88
C SER A 378 -10.68 10.35 3.28
N ARG A 379 -11.67 10.42 2.38
CA ARG A 379 -12.06 9.33 1.47
C ARG A 379 -11.90 9.79 0.05
N PHE A 380 -11.41 8.90 -0.80
CA PHE A 380 -11.36 9.17 -2.23
C PHE A 380 -12.51 8.50 -2.98
N THR A 381 -12.90 9.13 -4.09
CA THR A 381 -13.77 8.55 -5.11
C THR A 381 -13.25 8.94 -6.49
N ASN A 382 -13.57 8.16 -7.51
CA ASN A 382 -13.42 8.62 -8.88
C ASN A 382 -14.43 9.73 -9.21
N ILE A 383 -14.43 10.23 -10.45
CA ILE A 383 -15.33 11.32 -10.87
C ILE A 383 -16.81 10.93 -10.82
N ASP A 384 -17.14 9.64 -10.87
CA ASP A 384 -18.51 9.11 -10.81
C ASP A 384 -18.97 8.81 -9.37
N GLY A 385 -18.14 9.12 -8.36
CA GLY A 385 -18.44 8.86 -6.95
C GLY A 385 -18.21 7.42 -6.50
N TYR A 386 -17.47 6.62 -7.25
CA TYR A 386 -17.10 5.24 -6.89
C TYR A 386 -15.69 5.21 -6.31
N PRO A 387 -15.39 4.39 -5.27
CA PRO A 387 -16.30 3.49 -4.54
C PRO A 387 -17.17 4.24 -3.50
N ASN A 388 -18.32 3.67 -3.20
CA ASN A 388 -19.29 4.25 -2.26
C ASN A 388 -19.44 3.45 -0.95
N SER A 389 -18.67 2.38 -0.78
CA SER A 389 -18.64 1.52 0.41
C SER A 389 -17.21 1.15 0.78
N LEU A 390 -16.99 0.63 2.00
CA LEU A 390 -15.69 0.11 2.45
C LEU A 390 -15.51 -1.38 2.16
N GLU A 391 -16.21 -1.90 1.15
CA GLU A 391 -16.03 -3.26 0.69
C GLU A 391 -15.07 -3.31 -0.50
N GLY A 392 -14.19 -4.32 -0.53
CA GLY A 392 -13.28 -4.53 -1.65
C GLY A 392 -14.02 -4.76 -2.97
N MET A 393 -13.36 -4.51 -4.08
CA MET A 393 -13.89 -4.70 -5.43
C MET A 393 -13.93 -6.19 -5.76
N THR A 394 -15.11 -6.69 -6.13
CA THR A 394 -15.26 -8.08 -6.58
C THR A 394 -14.81 -8.19 -8.03
N PRO A 395 -13.92 -9.14 -8.38
CA PRO A 395 -13.50 -9.34 -9.75
C PRO A 395 -14.62 -9.93 -10.62
N GLN A 396 -14.62 -9.61 -11.90
CA GLN A 396 -15.51 -10.22 -12.89
C GLN A 396 -15.11 -11.67 -13.18
N HIS A 397 -13.81 -11.98 -13.06
CA HIS A 397 -13.24 -13.31 -13.31
C HIS A 397 -12.56 -13.80 -12.02
N GLU A 398 -13.29 -14.59 -11.23
CA GLU A 398 -12.74 -15.13 -10.00
C GLU A 398 -11.75 -16.25 -10.30
N VAL A 399 -10.49 -16.04 -9.93
CA VAL A 399 -9.40 -17.01 -10.02
C VAL A 399 -8.63 -16.99 -8.71
N LYS A 400 -8.51 -18.14 -8.07
CA LYS A 400 -7.70 -18.27 -6.85
C LYS A 400 -6.26 -18.59 -7.22
N GLU A 401 -5.36 -17.89 -6.56
CA GLU A 401 -3.94 -18.19 -6.65
C GLU A 401 -3.60 -19.49 -5.96
N ASP A 402 -2.61 -20.20 -6.50
CA ASP A 402 -2.04 -21.40 -5.89
C ASP A 402 -0.52 -21.23 -5.76
N LEU A 403 -0.08 -20.79 -4.59
CA LEU A 403 1.35 -20.61 -4.28
C LEU A 403 2.12 -21.93 -4.21
N PHE A 404 1.42 -23.04 -3.95
CA PHE A 404 2.05 -24.36 -3.80
C PHE A 404 2.43 -25.00 -5.13
N ASN A 405 1.87 -24.55 -6.24
CA ASN A 405 2.20 -25.09 -7.56
C ASN A 405 3.60 -24.67 -8.05
N GLY A 406 4.23 -23.68 -7.41
CA GLY A 406 5.57 -23.18 -7.73
C GLY A 406 5.71 -22.47 -9.08
N ILE A 407 4.59 -22.19 -9.78
CA ILE A 407 4.62 -21.46 -11.06
C ILE A 407 5.04 -20.01 -10.79
N GLN A 408 6.05 -19.55 -11.51
CA GLN A 408 6.62 -18.23 -11.30
C GLN A 408 5.72 -17.12 -11.88
N LEU A 409 5.79 -15.92 -11.28
CA LEU A 409 5.10 -14.74 -11.79
C LEU A 409 5.55 -14.41 -13.22
N GLY A 410 4.61 -14.00 -14.06
CA GLY A 410 4.85 -13.74 -15.47
C GLY A 410 5.04 -15.01 -16.32
N ASP A 411 4.84 -16.21 -15.79
CA ASP A 411 4.68 -17.43 -16.59
C ASP A 411 3.25 -17.45 -17.18
N GLU A 412 3.12 -17.74 -18.45
CA GLU A 412 1.82 -17.79 -19.14
C GLU A 412 0.86 -18.85 -18.60
N ASN A 413 1.37 -19.81 -17.84
CA ASN A 413 0.59 -20.85 -17.17
C ASN A 413 0.22 -20.49 -15.73
N GLU A 414 0.71 -19.35 -15.21
CA GLU A 414 0.31 -18.88 -13.89
C GLU A 414 -1.20 -18.56 -13.90
N PRO A 415 -1.98 -19.08 -12.94
CA PRO A 415 -3.44 -19.10 -13.05
C PRO A 415 -4.11 -17.77 -13.40
N LEU A 416 -3.74 -16.67 -12.70
CA LEU A 416 -4.36 -15.36 -12.92
C LEU A 416 -3.94 -14.78 -14.28
N LEU A 417 -2.66 -14.84 -14.60
CA LEU A 417 -2.14 -14.35 -15.88
C LEU A 417 -2.71 -15.18 -17.04
N ALA A 418 -2.77 -16.50 -16.90
CA ALA A 418 -3.34 -17.38 -17.91
C ALA A 418 -4.79 -17.05 -18.22
N GLU A 419 -5.61 -16.74 -17.22
CA GLU A 419 -7.01 -16.32 -17.42
C GLU A 419 -7.07 -14.99 -18.16
N ALA A 420 -6.27 -13.98 -17.75
CA ALA A 420 -6.22 -12.69 -18.43
C ALA A 420 -5.82 -12.84 -19.92
N LEU A 421 -4.79 -13.65 -20.21
CA LEU A 421 -4.36 -13.93 -21.59
C LEU A 421 -5.45 -14.64 -22.41
N ALA A 422 -6.21 -15.55 -21.79
CA ALA A 422 -7.32 -16.24 -22.41
C ALA A 422 -8.50 -15.31 -22.73
N LEU A 423 -8.82 -14.39 -21.82
CA LEU A 423 -9.85 -13.35 -21.99
C LEU A 423 -9.49 -12.41 -23.16
N ILE A 424 -8.24 -11.97 -23.23
CA ILE A 424 -7.75 -11.09 -24.32
C ILE A 424 -7.87 -11.79 -25.67
N SER A 425 -7.44 -13.06 -25.74
CA SER A 425 -7.44 -13.82 -27.00
C SER A 425 -8.80 -14.41 -27.38
N GLY A 426 -9.82 -14.29 -26.53
CA GLY A 426 -11.13 -14.90 -26.75
C GLY A 426 -11.14 -16.44 -26.67
N THR A 427 -10.08 -17.03 -26.12
CA THR A 427 -9.97 -18.49 -25.94
C THR A 427 -10.55 -18.89 -24.59
N ARG A 428 -11.67 -19.63 -24.57
CA ARG A 428 -12.23 -20.19 -23.33
C ARG A 428 -11.29 -21.26 -22.78
N ARG A 429 -10.75 -21.04 -21.58
CA ARG A 429 -10.03 -22.07 -20.84
C ARG A 429 -11.05 -22.92 -20.05
N MET A 430 -10.96 -24.25 -20.14
CA MET A 430 -11.67 -25.13 -19.21
C MET A 430 -11.01 -24.98 -17.83
N GLN A 431 -11.76 -24.49 -16.83
CA GLN A 431 -11.28 -24.37 -15.46
C GLN A 431 -10.78 -25.71 -14.93
N ALA A 432 -9.48 -25.80 -14.64
CA ALA A 432 -8.96 -26.82 -13.75
C ALA A 432 -9.43 -26.50 -12.32
N LYS A 433 -10.12 -27.43 -11.66
CA LYS A 433 -10.52 -27.28 -10.25
C LYS A 433 -9.27 -27.15 -9.38
N GLY A 434 -8.91 -25.92 -8.99
CA GLY A 434 -7.86 -25.64 -8.02
C GLY A 434 -8.24 -26.20 -6.64
N ARG A 435 -7.29 -26.83 -5.96
CA ARG A 435 -7.41 -27.22 -4.56
C ARG A 435 -7.18 -25.98 -3.69
N SER A 436 -8.13 -25.62 -2.86
CA SER A 436 -8.00 -24.52 -1.92
C SER A 436 -7.46 -25.01 -0.58
N ILE A 437 -6.28 -24.55 -0.20
CA ILE A 437 -5.87 -24.50 1.22
C ILE A 437 -6.25 -23.09 1.68
N GLU A 438 -7.10 -22.98 2.71
CA GLU A 438 -7.49 -21.68 3.25
C GLU A 438 -6.27 -21.06 3.95
N THR A 439 -5.71 -20.03 3.34
CA THR A 439 -4.82 -19.08 4.00
C THR A 439 -5.70 -17.99 4.60
N SER A 440 -5.66 -17.80 5.92
CA SER A 440 -6.29 -16.64 6.56
C SER A 440 -5.45 -15.39 6.33
N PRO A 441 -6.10 -14.24 6.07
CA PRO A 441 -5.43 -12.95 5.93
C PRO A 441 -4.80 -12.46 7.22
#